data_1e7c03f096723be1f1dc5793c85c5bb0
#
_entry.id   1e7c03f096723be1f1dc5793c85c5bb0
#
_cell.length_a   1.000
_cell.length_b   1.000
_cell.length_c   1.000
_cell.angle_alpha   90.00
_cell.angle_beta   90.00
_cell.angle_gamma   90.00
#
_symmetry.space_group_name_H-M   'P 1'
#
loop_
_entity.id
_entity.type
_entity.pdbx_description
1 polymer ?
#
loop_
_entity_poly.entity_id
_entity_poly.type
_entity_poly.pdbx_seq_one_letter_code
_entity_poly.pdbx_strand_id
1 'polypeptide(L)'
;ARRASASAEVGAVQMGVRINNRFNSLLARMQDMEFVVFTSVFQEGRRHLGSVGMGGNAQFARLSALNALGRKPWTRSLTEDFDLGVRLNGAGWTNEYWGRAAVHQQGVTNSRRLLRQRTRWFQGNLQSAHLLGKVAREQRGLSRADSLWQILTPSVLLAGSFLAASFLSALALTIVAAVRGVPQSWLWVLSAYLLAFGPGLIFGWLYWRVERSEGLGLLRTFAYSHLFVLYGLMPCLIGWRALARQVTGRTGWAKTARETESEEEQPAVLSALPGAAAGVP
;
A
#
# COMPACT_ATOMS: atom_id res chain seq x y z
N ALA A 1 1.95 11.83 17.56
CA ALA A 1 2.82 12.14 18.70
C ALA A 1 2.15 11.80 20.05
N ARG A 2 0.98 12.38 20.40
CA ARG A 2 0.33 12.13 21.70
C ARG A 2 0.04 10.65 22.01
N ARG A 3 -0.30 9.83 21.00
CA ARG A 3 -0.57 8.39 21.20
C ARG A 3 0.70 7.58 21.45
N ALA A 4 1.78 7.90 20.76
CA ALA A 4 3.08 7.27 21.01
C ALA A 4 3.63 7.63 22.41
N SER A 5 3.20 8.74 23.01
CA SER A 5 3.56 9.11 24.39
C SER A 5 2.62 8.55 25.44
N ALA A 6 1.40 8.12 25.07
CA ALA A 6 0.37 7.66 26.01
C ALA A 6 0.60 6.23 26.50
N SER A 7 1.32 5.38 25.74
CA SER A 7 1.70 4.03 26.15
C SER A 7 3.21 3.85 26.07
N ALA A 8 3.82 3.33 27.11
CA ALA A 8 5.26 3.06 27.13
C ALA A 8 5.69 2.01 26.08
N GLU A 9 4.75 1.17 25.63
CA GLU A 9 5.02 0.07 24.70
C GLU A 9 4.95 0.47 23.22
N VAL A 10 4.36 1.64 22.88
CA VAL A 10 4.23 2.08 21.51
C VAL A 10 5.55 2.67 21.01
N GLY A 11 6.17 1.99 20.04
CA GLY A 11 7.41 2.38 19.40
C GLY A 11 7.22 3.29 18.18
N ALA A 12 6.16 3.05 17.39
CA ALA A 12 5.84 3.87 16.23
C ALA A 12 4.33 3.96 15.98
N VAL A 13 3.92 5.05 15.30
CA VAL A 13 2.55 5.27 14.85
C VAL A 13 2.55 5.61 13.38
N GLN A 14 1.78 4.87 12.59
CA GLN A 14 1.48 5.18 11.19
C GLN A 14 0.11 5.85 11.10
N MET A 15 0.02 6.93 10.37
CA MET A 15 -1.26 7.59 10.06
C MET A 15 -1.78 7.18 8.68
N GLY A 16 -3.03 7.53 8.38
CA GLY A 16 -3.61 7.36 7.07
C GLY A 16 -2.88 8.19 5.99
N VAL A 17 -2.98 7.73 4.76
CA VAL A 17 -2.43 8.42 3.58
C VAL A 17 -3.54 8.57 2.55
N ARG A 18 -3.67 9.76 1.97
CA ARG A 18 -4.62 10.10 0.92
C ARG A 18 -3.89 10.72 -0.27
N ILE A 19 -4.47 10.60 -1.43
CA ILE A 19 -3.96 11.24 -2.65
C ILE A 19 -4.70 12.56 -2.86
N ASN A 20 -3.97 13.70 -2.82
CA ASN A 20 -4.56 15.03 -2.98
C ASN A 20 -5.09 15.27 -4.41
N ASN A 21 -4.33 14.87 -5.43
CA ASN A 21 -4.69 15.03 -6.84
C ASN A 21 -5.50 13.84 -7.40
N ARG A 22 -6.30 13.15 -6.55
CA ARG A 22 -7.10 11.98 -6.95
C ARG A 22 -8.18 12.28 -8.00
N PHE A 23 -8.54 13.54 -8.17
CA PHE A 23 -9.51 13.98 -9.18
C PHE A 23 -8.89 14.27 -10.55
N ASN A 24 -7.55 14.45 -10.62
CA ASN A 24 -6.85 14.90 -11.83
C ASN A 24 -6.66 13.77 -12.85
N SER A 25 -6.64 12.50 -12.41
CA SER A 25 -6.54 11.37 -13.31
C SER A 25 -7.11 10.09 -12.71
N LEU A 26 -7.56 9.18 -13.59
CA LEU A 26 -8.01 7.85 -13.17
C LEU A 26 -6.90 7.08 -12.43
N LEU A 27 -5.66 7.23 -12.87
CA LEU A 27 -4.51 6.59 -12.25
C LEU A 27 -4.27 7.07 -10.81
N ALA A 28 -4.39 8.38 -10.57
CA ALA A 28 -4.32 8.95 -9.22
C ALA A 28 -5.51 8.50 -8.36
N ARG A 29 -6.71 8.37 -8.96
CA ARG A 29 -7.90 7.84 -8.27
C ARG A 29 -7.70 6.39 -7.84
N MET A 30 -7.12 5.52 -8.67
CA MET A 30 -6.83 4.13 -8.32
C MET A 30 -5.80 4.04 -7.18
N GLN A 31 -4.79 4.91 -7.17
CA GLN A 31 -3.85 5.00 -6.06
C GLN A 31 -4.53 5.45 -4.76
N ASP A 32 -5.45 6.43 -4.80
CA ASP A 32 -6.20 6.83 -3.59
C ASP A 32 -7.06 5.67 -3.07
N MET A 33 -7.76 4.97 -3.96
CA MET A 33 -8.53 3.79 -3.59
C MET A 33 -7.64 2.70 -2.96
N GLU A 34 -6.44 2.46 -3.52
CA GLU A 34 -5.45 1.54 -2.96
C GLU A 34 -5.05 1.94 -1.53
N PHE A 35 -4.71 3.21 -1.30
CA PHE A 35 -4.32 3.70 0.02
C PHE A 35 -5.48 3.65 1.02
N VAL A 36 -6.70 4.02 0.61
CA VAL A 36 -7.89 3.92 1.47
C VAL A 36 -8.15 2.47 1.87
N VAL A 37 -8.14 1.53 0.91
CA VAL A 37 -8.33 0.10 1.20
C VAL A 37 -7.22 -0.41 2.10
N PHE A 38 -5.95 -0.11 1.78
CA PHE A 38 -4.82 -0.54 2.57
C PHE A 38 -4.91 -0.04 4.01
N THR A 39 -5.23 1.23 4.22
CA THR A 39 -5.26 1.81 5.56
C THR A 39 -6.51 1.41 6.34
N SER A 40 -7.69 1.39 5.70
CA SER A 40 -8.96 1.10 6.37
C SER A 40 -9.18 -0.38 6.67
N VAL A 41 -8.53 -1.29 5.93
CA VAL A 41 -8.68 -2.73 6.12
C VAL A 41 -7.43 -3.32 6.75
N PHE A 42 -6.29 -3.22 6.07
CA PHE A 42 -5.09 -3.93 6.51
C PHE A 42 -4.41 -3.26 7.70
N GLN A 43 -4.19 -1.94 7.67
CA GLN A 43 -3.54 -1.25 8.79
C GLN A 43 -4.43 -1.20 10.03
N GLU A 44 -5.73 -1.00 9.86
CA GLU A 44 -6.67 -1.03 10.99
C GLU A 44 -6.78 -2.44 11.60
N GLY A 45 -6.77 -3.50 10.77
CA GLY A 45 -6.68 -4.89 11.25
C GLY A 45 -5.39 -5.16 12.03
N ARG A 46 -4.24 -4.74 11.49
CA ARG A 46 -2.92 -4.87 12.11
C ARG A 46 -2.78 -4.10 13.41
N ARG A 47 -3.53 -3.02 13.59
CA ARG A 47 -3.56 -2.27 14.85
C ARG A 47 -3.90 -3.16 16.04
N HIS A 48 -4.79 -4.13 15.85
CA HIS A 48 -5.17 -5.09 16.89
C HIS A 48 -4.09 -6.16 17.16
N LEU A 49 -3.15 -6.33 16.21
CA LEU A 49 -2.06 -7.29 16.31
C LEU A 49 -0.75 -6.64 16.79
N GLY A 50 -0.68 -5.30 16.83
CA GLY A 50 0.54 -4.55 17.12
C GLY A 50 1.61 -4.60 16.03
N SER A 51 1.26 -5.11 14.83
CA SER A 51 2.16 -5.35 13.69
C SER A 51 1.95 -4.37 12.52
N VAL A 52 1.46 -3.18 12.81
CA VAL A 52 1.23 -2.14 11.79
C VAL A 52 2.50 -1.87 10.99
N GLY A 53 2.40 -1.97 9.67
CA GLY A 53 3.51 -1.66 8.75
C GLY A 53 3.77 -0.16 8.68
N MET A 54 5.05 0.23 8.59
CA MET A 54 5.45 1.62 8.37
C MET A 54 5.56 1.90 6.87
N GLY A 55 5.14 3.09 6.44
CA GLY A 55 5.05 3.47 5.03
C GLY A 55 5.91 4.67 4.62
N GLY A 56 6.85 5.10 5.46
CA GLY A 56 7.81 6.19 5.18
C GLY A 56 7.23 7.59 5.35
N ASN A 57 6.02 7.83 4.87
CA ASN A 57 5.29 9.08 5.12
C ASN A 57 4.28 8.90 6.25
N ALA A 58 3.94 9.98 6.93
CA ALA A 58 2.97 9.97 8.04
C ALA A 58 3.32 8.99 9.18
N GLN A 59 4.58 8.64 9.34
CA GLN A 59 5.04 7.81 10.43
C GLN A 59 5.72 8.65 11.53
N PHE A 60 5.48 8.27 12.78
CA PHE A 60 6.10 8.87 13.96
C PHE A 60 6.74 7.75 14.77
N ALA A 61 8.05 7.80 14.93
CA ALA A 61 8.77 6.83 15.74
C ALA A 61 9.24 7.47 17.04
N ARG A 62 9.17 6.73 18.12
CA ARG A 62 9.68 7.15 19.44
C ARG A 62 11.20 7.10 19.43
N LEU A 63 11.85 8.12 19.95
CA LEU A 63 13.31 8.20 19.96
C LEU A 63 13.93 7.04 20.77
N SER A 64 13.34 6.68 21.92
CA SER A 64 13.80 5.53 22.71
C SER A 64 13.68 4.21 21.96
N ALA A 65 12.65 4.02 21.15
CA ALA A 65 12.49 2.84 20.30
C ALA A 65 13.51 2.80 19.16
N LEU A 66 13.82 3.96 18.55
CA LEU A 66 14.91 4.06 17.57
C LEU A 66 16.26 3.75 18.21
N ASN A 67 16.55 4.29 19.40
CA ASN A 67 17.79 4.05 20.12
C ASN A 67 17.96 2.57 20.51
N ALA A 68 16.87 1.85 20.81
CA ALA A 68 16.89 0.41 21.09
C ALA A 68 17.38 -0.42 19.89
N LEU A 69 17.23 0.09 18.65
CA LEU A 69 17.77 -0.54 17.45
C LEU A 69 19.24 -0.22 17.18
N GLY A 70 19.89 0.59 18.04
CA GLY A 70 21.28 0.98 17.96
C GLY A 70 21.51 2.29 17.18
N ARG A 71 22.79 2.62 16.95
CA ARG A 71 23.21 3.92 16.37
C ARG A 71 22.73 4.14 14.91
N LYS A 72 22.35 3.10 14.18
CA LYS A 72 21.90 3.14 12.78
C LYS A 72 20.57 2.39 12.66
N PRO A 73 19.44 2.98 13.10
CA PRO A 73 18.15 2.30 13.09
C PRO A 73 17.62 2.05 11.67
N TRP A 74 17.98 2.87 10.67
CA TRP A 74 17.59 2.64 9.27
C TRP A 74 18.61 1.76 8.55
N THR A 75 18.10 0.87 7.71
CA THR A 75 18.89 -0.01 6.84
C THR A 75 19.07 0.60 5.45
N ARG A 76 19.78 -0.12 4.58
CA ARG A 76 19.91 0.24 3.15
C ARG A 76 18.82 -0.40 2.28
N SER A 77 17.76 -0.95 2.88
CA SER A 77 16.61 -1.46 2.13
C SER A 77 15.96 -0.36 1.30
N LEU A 78 15.42 -0.69 0.14
CA LEU A 78 14.64 0.23 -0.68
C LEU A 78 13.28 0.60 -0.07
N THR A 79 12.86 -0.14 0.99
CA THR A 79 11.73 0.14 1.88
C THR A 79 12.23 0.09 3.33
N GLU A 80 13.11 1.03 3.66
CA GLU A 80 13.75 1.17 4.98
C GLU A 80 12.74 1.42 6.10
N ASP A 81 11.60 1.99 5.75
CA ASP A 81 10.45 2.25 6.60
C ASP A 81 9.75 0.95 7.04
N PHE A 82 9.46 0.06 6.09
CA PHE A 82 8.90 -1.26 6.38
C PHE A 82 9.87 -2.11 7.22
N ASP A 83 11.15 -2.13 6.84
CA ASP A 83 12.22 -2.81 7.60
C ASP A 83 12.29 -2.29 9.04
N LEU A 84 12.25 -0.97 9.22
CA LEU A 84 12.23 -0.33 10.54
C LEU A 84 11.04 -0.82 11.37
N GLY A 85 9.83 -0.82 10.80
CA GLY A 85 8.61 -1.26 11.48
C GLY A 85 8.71 -2.69 11.99
N VAL A 86 9.16 -3.61 11.15
CA VAL A 86 9.35 -5.03 11.52
C VAL A 86 10.39 -5.19 12.63
N ARG A 87 11.49 -4.43 12.59
CA ARG A 87 12.56 -4.49 13.59
C ARG A 87 12.16 -3.87 14.93
N LEU A 88 11.31 -2.84 14.93
CA LEU A 88 10.72 -2.31 16.17
C LEU A 88 9.88 -3.37 16.87
N ASN A 89 9.03 -4.08 16.11
CA ASN A 89 8.25 -5.19 16.67
C ASN A 89 9.14 -6.32 17.23
N GLY A 90 10.25 -6.64 16.53
CA GLY A 90 11.24 -7.62 17.01
C GLY A 90 11.96 -7.18 18.28
N ALA A 91 12.13 -5.88 18.51
CA ALA A 91 12.69 -5.31 19.72
C ALA A 91 11.65 -5.16 20.88
N GLY A 92 10.45 -5.70 20.72
CA GLY A 92 9.40 -5.69 21.75
C GLY A 92 8.52 -4.44 21.76
N TRP A 93 8.67 -3.54 20.77
CA TRP A 93 7.80 -2.39 20.64
C TRP A 93 6.56 -2.74 19.82
N THR A 94 5.41 -2.10 20.12
CA THR A 94 4.22 -2.18 19.29
C THR A 94 4.17 -1.05 18.27
N ASN A 95 3.73 -1.36 17.06
CA ASN A 95 3.41 -0.35 16.06
C ASN A 95 1.90 -0.15 16.01
N GLU A 96 1.47 1.11 16.02
CA GLU A 96 0.06 1.48 15.97
C GLU A 96 -0.34 2.16 14.67
N TYR A 97 -1.62 2.05 14.33
CA TYR A 97 -2.25 2.80 13.26
C TYR A 97 -3.22 3.85 13.83
N TRP A 98 -3.15 5.08 13.27
CA TRP A 98 -4.05 6.17 13.62
C TRP A 98 -4.86 6.63 12.41
N GLY A 99 -6.05 6.03 12.20
CA GLY A 99 -6.92 6.29 11.06
C GLY A 99 -7.78 7.56 11.14
N ARG A 100 -7.74 8.31 12.27
CA ARG A 100 -8.54 9.56 12.45
C ARG A 100 -7.92 10.78 11.78
N ALA A 101 -6.70 10.65 11.27
CA ALA A 101 -6.03 11.70 10.51
C ALA A 101 -5.23 11.05 9.38
N ALA A 102 -5.09 11.77 8.28
CA ALA A 102 -4.31 11.34 7.14
C ALA A 102 -3.39 12.46 6.67
N VAL A 103 -2.25 12.10 6.12
CA VAL A 103 -1.45 13.02 5.32
C VAL A 103 -1.86 12.92 3.87
N HIS A 104 -1.80 14.04 3.18
CA HIS A 104 -2.07 14.12 1.75
C HIS A 104 -0.75 14.10 0.99
N GLN A 105 -0.67 13.27 -0.03
CA GLN A 105 0.47 13.20 -0.94
C GLN A 105 0.02 13.25 -2.38
N GLN A 106 0.90 13.68 -3.26
CA GLN A 106 0.66 13.68 -4.69
C GLN A 106 0.72 12.26 -5.25
N GLY A 107 -0.35 11.82 -5.93
CA GLY A 107 -0.38 10.60 -6.72
C GLY A 107 0.36 10.76 -8.04
N VAL A 108 0.92 9.68 -8.55
CA VAL A 108 1.61 9.66 -9.83
C VAL A 108 0.60 9.58 -10.97
N THR A 109 0.62 10.54 -11.88
CA THR A 109 -0.29 10.61 -13.03
C THR A 109 0.24 9.89 -14.28
N ASN A 110 1.55 9.60 -14.32
CA ASN A 110 2.20 8.92 -15.43
C ASN A 110 2.46 7.43 -15.12
N SER A 111 1.94 6.52 -15.96
CA SER A 111 2.03 5.07 -15.76
C SER A 111 3.48 4.54 -15.72
N ARG A 112 4.39 5.09 -16.53
CA ARG A 112 5.81 4.68 -16.53
C ARG A 112 6.50 5.09 -15.23
N ARG A 113 6.16 6.27 -14.68
CA ARG A 113 6.66 6.73 -13.37
C ARG A 113 6.11 5.85 -12.25
N LEU A 114 4.80 5.54 -12.29
CA LEU A 114 4.17 4.65 -11.31
C LEU A 114 4.81 3.26 -11.33
N LEU A 115 5.01 2.68 -12.51
CA LEU A 115 5.67 1.38 -12.67
C LEU A 115 7.09 1.37 -12.04
N ARG A 116 7.87 2.45 -12.24
CA ARG A 116 9.20 2.57 -11.60
C ARG A 116 9.12 2.65 -10.08
N GLN A 117 8.21 3.48 -9.56
CA GLN A 117 7.99 3.65 -8.13
C GLN A 117 7.58 2.34 -7.47
N ARG A 118 6.59 1.65 -8.03
CA ARG A 118 6.08 0.38 -7.51
C ARG A 118 7.09 -0.76 -7.65
N THR A 119 7.89 -0.78 -8.72
CA THR A 119 9.00 -1.74 -8.85
C THR A 119 10.01 -1.58 -7.71
N ARG A 120 10.35 -0.34 -7.35
CA ARG A 120 11.24 -0.05 -6.22
C ARG A 120 10.66 -0.54 -4.90
N TRP A 121 9.37 -0.26 -4.64
CA TRP A 121 8.70 -0.71 -3.41
C TRP A 121 8.63 -2.24 -3.33
N PHE A 122 8.25 -2.89 -4.42
CA PHE A 122 8.20 -4.34 -4.47
C PHE A 122 9.59 -4.96 -4.25
N GLN A 123 10.62 -4.40 -4.87
CA GLN A 123 12.01 -4.84 -4.69
C GLN A 123 12.47 -4.68 -3.23
N GLY A 124 12.16 -3.55 -2.59
CA GLY A 124 12.44 -3.33 -1.16
C GLY A 124 11.76 -4.35 -0.26
N ASN A 125 10.49 -4.67 -0.56
CA ASN A 125 9.76 -5.69 0.18
C ASN A 125 10.36 -7.09 -0.03
N LEU A 126 10.87 -7.44 -1.23
CA LEU A 126 11.64 -8.68 -1.45
C LEU A 126 12.94 -8.69 -0.62
N GLN A 127 13.61 -7.55 -0.50
CA GLN A 127 14.82 -7.42 0.33
C GLN A 127 14.54 -7.70 1.81
N SER A 128 13.33 -7.45 2.29
CA SER A 128 12.94 -7.69 3.68
C SER A 128 12.90 -9.17 4.06
N ALA A 129 13.05 -10.09 3.11
CA ALA A 129 13.16 -11.53 3.38
C ALA A 129 14.30 -11.89 4.34
N HIS A 130 15.35 -11.06 4.45
CA HIS A 130 16.43 -11.25 5.43
C HIS A 130 15.94 -11.19 6.90
N LEU A 131 14.77 -10.58 7.14
CA LEU A 131 14.16 -10.47 8.47
C LEU A 131 13.40 -11.74 8.90
N LEU A 132 13.11 -12.69 8.00
CA LEU A 132 12.29 -13.86 8.30
C LEU A 132 12.79 -14.64 9.53
N GLY A 133 14.09 -14.94 9.57
CA GLY A 133 14.70 -15.66 10.69
C GLY A 133 14.66 -14.88 12.01
N LYS A 134 14.79 -13.56 11.94
CA LYS A 134 14.70 -12.67 13.09
C LYS A 134 13.26 -12.62 13.63
N VAL A 135 12.27 -12.40 12.77
CA VAL A 135 10.85 -12.39 13.14
C VAL A 135 10.43 -13.72 13.75
N ALA A 136 10.84 -14.85 13.15
CA ALA A 136 10.51 -16.18 13.66
C ALA A 136 11.03 -16.42 15.09
N ARG A 137 12.19 -15.86 15.45
CA ARG A 137 12.82 -16.01 16.79
C ARG A 137 12.34 -14.99 17.81
N GLU A 138 12.18 -13.72 17.42
CA GLU A 138 11.99 -12.61 18.35
C GLU A 138 10.53 -12.25 18.58
N GLN A 139 9.66 -12.46 17.59
CA GLN A 139 8.23 -12.16 17.72
C GLN A 139 7.43 -13.40 18.15
N ARG A 140 6.22 -13.19 18.69
CA ARG A 140 5.33 -14.26 19.18
C ARG A 140 3.88 -14.00 18.76
N GLY A 141 3.06 -15.04 18.85
CA GLY A 141 1.61 -14.96 18.65
C GLY A 141 1.21 -14.49 17.24
N LEU A 142 0.10 -13.80 17.17
CA LEU A 142 -0.49 -13.31 15.90
C LEU A 142 0.36 -12.20 15.25
N SER A 143 1.05 -11.38 16.04
CA SER A 143 1.96 -10.37 15.51
C SER A 143 3.10 -11.00 14.69
N ARG A 144 3.66 -12.13 15.17
CA ARG A 144 4.65 -12.91 14.43
C ARG A 144 4.08 -13.42 13.10
N ALA A 145 2.89 -14.03 13.15
CA ALA A 145 2.26 -14.58 11.95
C ALA A 145 1.99 -13.50 10.90
N ASP A 146 1.48 -12.34 11.32
CA ASP A 146 1.23 -11.22 10.41
C ASP A 146 2.52 -10.60 9.89
N SER A 147 3.56 -10.43 10.71
CA SER A 147 4.86 -9.93 10.24
C SER A 147 5.50 -10.88 9.21
N LEU A 148 5.43 -12.20 9.43
CA LEU A 148 5.87 -13.18 8.45
C LEU A 148 5.06 -13.10 7.17
N TRP A 149 3.74 -12.96 7.27
CA TRP A 149 2.86 -12.77 6.12
C TRP A 149 3.22 -11.51 5.33
N GLN A 150 3.44 -10.37 5.99
CA GLN A 150 3.86 -9.13 5.34
C GLN A 150 5.16 -9.31 4.55
N ILE A 151 6.17 -9.97 5.15
CA ILE A 151 7.47 -10.22 4.49
C ILE A 151 7.31 -11.20 3.32
N LEU A 152 6.45 -12.21 3.43
CA LEU A 152 6.24 -13.23 2.40
C LEU A 152 5.30 -12.76 1.29
N THR A 153 4.48 -11.72 1.52
CA THR A 153 3.49 -11.21 0.55
C THR A 153 4.06 -11.00 -0.85
N PRO A 154 5.26 -10.41 -1.07
CA PRO A 154 5.82 -10.26 -2.41
C PRO A 154 6.06 -11.61 -3.12
N SER A 155 6.54 -12.61 -2.39
CA SER A 155 6.76 -13.96 -2.93
C SER A 155 5.44 -14.66 -3.25
N VAL A 156 4.44 -14.49 -2.39
CA VAL A 156 3.07 -15.01 -2.62
C VAL A 156 2.44 -14.34 -3.84
N LEU A 157 2.62 -13.04 -4.04
CA LEU A 157 2.14 -12.33 -5.23
C LEU A 157 2.83 -12.81 -6.51
N LEU A 158 4.13 -13.09 -6.46
CA LEU A 158 4.86 -13.69 -7.60
C LEU A 158 4.31 -15.07 -7.94
N ALA A 159 4.13 -15.95 -6.96
CA ALA A 159 3.52 -17.26 -7.17
C ALA A 159 2.07 -17.13 -7.66
N GLY A 160 1.30 -16.23 -7.06
CA GLY A 160 -0.10 -15.94 -7.43
C GLY A 160 -0.25 -15.40 -8.86
N SER A 161 0.81 -14.79 -9.44
CA SER A 161 0.77 -14.33 -10.83
C SER A 161 0.57 -15.47 -11.84
N PHE A 162 1.04 -16.69 -11.55
CA PHE A 162 0.77 -17.87 -12.37
C PHE A 162 -0.70 -18.29 -12.31
N LEU A 163 -1.31 -18.22 -11.12
CA LEU A 163 -2.74 -18.49 -10.96
C LEU A 163 -3.58 -17.44 -11.69
N ALA A 164 -3.19 -16.17 -11.59
CA ALA A 164 -3.83 -15.09 -12.32
C ALA A 164 -3.72 -15.29 -13.84
N ALA A 165 -2.54 -15.68 -14.35
CA ALA A 165 -2.34 -15.96 -15.77
C ALA A 165 -3.19 -17.17 -16.22
N SER A 166 -3.25 -18.25 -15.44
CA SER A 166 -4.08 -19.42 -15.72
C SER A 166 -5.57 -19.05 -15.74
N PHE A 167 -6.05 -18.28 -14.78
CA PHE A 167 -7.42 -17.79 -14.72
C PHE A 167 -7.78 -16.91 -15.93
N LEU A 168 -6.92 -15.97 -16.29
CA LEU A 168 -7.10 -15.09 -17.45
C LEU A 168 -7.12 -15.90 -18.76
N SER A 169 -6.28 -16.92 -18.87
CA SER A 169 -6.28 -17.83 -20.02
C SER A 169 -7.58 -18.64 -20.12
N ALA A 170 -8.07 -19.18 -19.00
CA ALA A 170 -9.34 -19.90 -18.96
C ALA A 170 -10.52 -18.97 -19.32
N LEU A 171 -10.52 -17.73 -18.82
CA LEU A 171 -11.53 -16.73 -19.16
C LEU A 171 -11.49 -16.39 -20.66
N ALA A 172 -10.31 -16.18 -21.24
CA ALA A 172 -10.16 -15.92 -22.67
C ALA A 172 -10.67 -17.09 -23.52
N LEU A 173 -10.37 -18.33 -23.15
CA LEU A 173 -10.88 -19.52 -23.83
C LEU A 173 -12.41 -19.63 -23.73
N THR A 174 -12.99 -19.31 -22.57
CA THR A 174 -14.45 -19.27 -22.38
C THR A 174 -15.10 -18.24 -23.30
N ILE A 175 -14.52 -17.05 -23.41
CA ILE A 175 -15.01 -16.00 -24.32
C ILE A 175 -14.93 -16.46 -25.77
N VAL A 176 -13.81 -17.04 -26.20
CA VAL A 176 -13.65 -17.58 -27.57
C VAL A 176 -14.67 -18.69 -27.85
N ALA A 177 -14.91 -19.60 -26.91
CA ALA A 177 -15.91 -20.64 -27.03
C ALA A 177 -17.32 -20.07 -27.17
N ALA A 178 -17.69 -19.08 -26.36
CA ALA A 178 -18.97 -18.40 -26.42
C ALA A 178 -19.18 -17.69 -27.78
N VAL A 179 -18.17 -17.00 -28.29
CA VAL A 179 -18.18 -16.34 -29.61
C VAL A 179 -18.39 -17.39 -30.75
N ARG A 180 -17.85 -18.59 -30.59
CA ARG A 180 -18.03 -19.72 -31.52
C ARG A 180 -19.38 -20.44 -31.37
N GLY A 181 -20.29 -19.94 -30.53
CA GLY A 181 -21.62 -20.53 -30.32
C GLY A 181 -21.63 -21.75 -29.38
N VAL A 182 -20.50 -22.04 -28.68
CA VAL A 182 -20.49 -23.11 -27.68
C VAL A 182 -21.24 -22.63 -26.43
N PRO A 183 -22.34 -23.33 -26.00
CA PRO A 183 -23.09 -22.93 -24.82
C PRO A 183 -22.22 -22.89 -23.57
N GLN A 184 -22.32 -21.81 -22.80
CA GLN A 184 -21.61 -21.65 -21.53
C GLN A 184 -22.59 -21.83 -20.37
N SER A 185 -22.13 -22.50 -19.31
CA SER A 185 -22.89 -22.54 -18.07
C SER A 185 -22.93 -21.15 -17.42
N TRP A 186 -24.15 -20.63 -17.16
CA TRP A 186 -24.33 -19.34 -16.47
C TRP A 186 -23.72 -19.35 -15.07
N LEU A 187 -23.73 -20.51 -14.39
CA LEU A 187 -23.10 -20.68 -13.08
C LEU A 187 -21.58 -20.49 -13.18
N TRP A 188 -20.95 -21.04 -14.22
CA TRP A 188 -19.54 -20.83 -14.48
C TRP A 188 -19.22 -19.35 -14.71
N VAL A 189 -19.98 -18.69 -15.57
CA VAL A 189 -19.78 -17.27 -15.90
C VAL A 189 -19.95 -16.40 -14.66
N LEU A 190 -21.00 -16.63 -13.86
CA LEU A 190 -21.25 -15.90 -12.62
C LEU A 190 -20.14 -16.14 -11.60
N SER A 191 -19.71 -17.39 -11.41
CA SER A 191 -18.65 -17.74 -10.48
C SER A 191 -17.32 -17.11 -10.89
N ALA A 192 -16.99 -17.14 -12.17
CA ALA A 192 -15.79 -16.50 -12.71
C ALA A 192 -15.83 -14.97 -12.51
N TYR A 193 -16.98 -14.34 -12.75
CA TYR A 193 -17.17 -12.92 -12.50
C TYR A 193 -17.01 -12.58 -11.01
N LEU A 194 -17.66 -13.31 -10.11
CA LEU A 194 -17.56 -13.06 -8.67
C LEU A 194 -16.16 -13.31 -8.14
N LEU A 195 -15.47 -14.32 -8.65
CA LEU A 195 -14.07 -14.57 -8.29
C LEU A 195 -13.15 -13.45 -8.76
N ALA A 196 -13.34 -12.96 -9.98
CA ALA A 196 -12.51 -11.89 -10.56
C ALA A 196 -12.80 -10.52 -9.93
N PHE A 197 -14.06 -10.15 -9.80
CA PHE A 197 -14.45 -8.78 -9.46
C PHE A 197 -15.06 -8.64 -8.06
N GLY A 198 -15.46 -9.73 -7.40
CA GLY A 198 -16.06 -9.70 -6.06
C GLY A 198 -15.23 -8.94 -5.03
N PRO A 199 -13.94 -9.25 -4.85
CA PRO A 199 -13.07 -8.47 -3.96
C PRO A 199 -13.00 -6.98 -4.34
N GLY A 200 -12.95 -6.68 -5.65
CA GLY A 200 -12.97 -5.30 -6.15
C GLY A 200 -14.27 -4.55 -5.82
N LEU A 201 -15.41 -5.24 -5.89
CA LEU A 201 -16.70 -4.67 -5.52
C LEU A 201 -16.77 -4.35 -4.02
N ILE A 202 -16.24 -5.23 -3.16
CA ILE A 202 -16.13 -4.98 -1.72
C ILE A 202 -15.25 -3.76 -1.45
N PHE A 203 -14.08 -3.69 -2.08
CA PHE A 203 -13.16 -2.56 -1.92
C PHE A 203 -13.74 -1.27 -2.49
N GLY A 204 -14.49 -1.33 -3.59
CA GLY A 204 -15.21 -0.20 -4.14
C GLY A 204 -16.28 0.33 -3.18
N TRP A 205 -17.03 -0.57 -2.55
CA TRP A 205 -18.01 -0.19 -1.54
C TRP A 205 -17.36 0.48 -0.32
N LEU A 206 -16.24 -0.05 0.16
CA LEU A 206 -15.46 0.59 1.24
C LEU A 206 -14.97 1.98 0.82
N TYR A 207 -14.46 2.11 -0.39
CA TYR A 207 -14.02 3.39 -0.92
C TYR A 207 -15.18 4.39 -1.05
N TRP A 208 -16.34 3.94 -1.54
CA TRP A 208 -17.55 4.75 -1.60
C TRP A 208 -17.96 5.27 -0.21
N ARG A 209 -17.90 4.45 0.82
CA ARG A 209 -18.23 4.89 2.20
C ARG A 209 -17.36 6.06 2.67
N VAL A 210 -16.13 6.12 2.21
CA VAL A 210 -15.18 7.22 2.53
C VAL A 210 -15.42 8.44 1.64
N GLU A 211 -15.70 8.23 0.34
CA GLU A 211 -15.78 9.30 -0.66
C GLU A 211 -17.21 9.81 -0.96
N ARG A 212 -18.24 9.20 -0.40
CA ARG A 212 -19.63 9.61 -0.68
C ARG A 212 -19.94 11.04 -0.28
N SER A 213 -19.31 11.56 0.76
CA SER A 213 -19.40 12.95 1.19
C SER A 213 -18.76 13.92 0.20
N GLU A 214 -17.82 13.45 -0.60
CA GLU A 214 -17.15 14.17 -1.68
C GLU A 214 -17.85 13.99 -3.04
N GLY A 215 -19.10 13.48 -3.03
CA GLY A 215 -19.94 13.37 -4.23
C GLY A 215 -19.69 12.11 -5.09
N LEU A 216 -19.03 11.08 -4.58
CA LEU A 216 -18.88 9.82 -5.33
C LEU A 216 -20.21 9.06 -5.36
N GLY A 217 -20.81 8.95 -6.56
CA GLY A 217 -22.04 8.18 -6.79
C GLY A 217 -21.78 6.68 -6.99
N LEU A 218 -22.83 5.86 -6.76
CA LEU A 218 -22.76 4.39 -6.84
C LEU A 218 -22.34 3.87 -8.22
N LEU A 219 -22.81 4.47 -9.31
CA LEU A 219 -22.45 4.03 -10.67
C LEU A 219 -20.96 4.22 -10.95
N ARG A 220 -20.41 5.37 -10.54
CA ARG A 220 -18.95 5.61 -10.64
C ARG A 220 -18.17 4.65 -9.75
N THR A 221 -18.67 4.35 -8.56
CA THR A 221 -18.09 3.36 -7.65
C THR A 221 -18.02 1.99 -8.30
N PHE A 222 -19.10 1.55 -8.93
CA PHE A 222 -19.13 0.28 -9.65
C PHE A 222 -18.08 0.22 -10.77
N ALA A 223 -17.99 1.26 -11.59
CA ALA A 223 -16.95 1.37 -12.62
C ALA A 223 -15.54 1.35 -12.03
N TYR A 224 -15.29 2.11 -10.96
CA TYR A 224 -13.99 2.14 -10.28
C TYR A 224 -13.63 0.79 -9.66
N SER A 225 -14.59 0.02 -9.16
CA SER A 225 -14.36 -1.33 -8.63
C SER A 225 -13.75 -2.25 -9.69
N HIS A 226 -14.28 -2.23 -10.91
CA HIS A 226 -13.78 -3.04 -12.04
C HIS A 226 -12.38 -2.56 -12.49
N LEU A 227 -12.20 -1.25 -12.62
CA LEU A 227 -10.92 -0.66 -12.97
C LEU A 227 -9.85 -0.93 -11.89
N PHE A 228 -10.24 -1.00 -10.62
CA PHE A 228 -9.35 -1.33 -9.53
C PHE A 228 -8.86 -2.78 -9.59
N VAL A 229 -9.69 -3.71 -10.03
CA VAL A 229 -9.26 -5.09 -10.27
C VAL A 229 -8.19 -5.14 -11.38
N LEU A 230 -8.42 -4.41 -12.49
CA LEU A 230 -7.41 -4.31 -13.56
C LEU A 230 -6.12 -3.65 -13.08
N TYR A 231 -6.23 -2.58 -12.28
CA TYR A 231 -5.10 -1.95 -11.61
C TYR A 231 -4.37 -2.94 -10.69
N GLY A 232 -5.10 -3.81 -10.00
CA GLY A 232 -4.59 -4.88 -9.14
C GLY A 232 -3.79 -5.98 -9.85
N LEU A 233 -3.81 -6.05 -11.19
CA LEU A 233 -2.94 -6.92 -11.97
C LEU A 233 -1.52 -6.33 -12.17
N MET A 234 -1.34 -5.04 -11.91
CA MET A 234 -0.04 -4.38 -12.05
C MET A 234 1.07 -5.02 -11.19
N PRO A 235 0.84 -5.45 -9.94
CA PRO A 235 1.83 -6.18 -9.14
C PRO A 235 2.41 -7.42 -9.83
N CYS A 236 1.67 -8.10 -10.71
CA CYS A 236 2.19 -9.25 -11.46
C CYS A 236 3.39 -8.83 -12.33
N LEU A 237 3.24 -7.75 -13.13
CA LEU A 237 4.32 -7.24 -13.99
C LEU A 237 5.45 -6.61 -13.16
N ILE A 238 5.09 -5.83 -12.15
CA ILE A 238 6.02 -5.15 -11.24
C ILE A 238 6.88 -6.16 -10.49
N GLY A 239 6.27 -7.25 -10.00
CA GLY A 239 6.94 -8.27 -9.23
C GLY A 239 8.06 -8.96 -10.00
N TRP A 240 7.79 -9.40 -11.23
CA TRP A 240 8.81 -10.02 -12.08
C TRP A 240 9.93 -9.05 -12.44
N ARG A 241 9.57 -7.78 -12.73
CA ARG A 241 10.57 -6.74 -12.97
C ARG A 241 11.43 -6.48 -11.74
N ALA A 242 10.84 -6.46 -10.53
CA ALA A 242 11.55 -6.27 -9.28
C ALA A 242 12.47 -7.45 -8.97
N LEU A 243 11.99 -8.68 -9.18
CA LEU A 243 12.78 -9.89 -9.02
C LEU A 243 13.99 -9.90 -9.97
N ALA A 244 13.79 -9.60 -11.26
CA ALA A 244 14.88 -9.49 -12.22
C ALA A 244 15.92 -8.44 -11.80
N ARG A 245 15.50 -7.28 -11.31
CA ARG A 245 16.41 -6.26 -10.75
C ARG A 245 17.17 -6.76 -9.53
N GLN A 246 16.49 -7.49 -8.65
CA GLN A 246 17.10 -8.05 -7.44
C GLN A 246 18.19 -9.08 -7.80
N VAL A 247 17.89 -10.01 -8.71
CA VAL A 247 18.84 -11.05 -9.17
C VAL A 247 20.02 -10.44 -9.93
N THR A 248 19.79 -9.37 -10.72
CA THR A 248 20.86 -8.67 -11.45
C THR A 248 21.62 -7.63 -10.62
N GLY A 249 21.39 -7.54 -9.30
CA GLY A 249 22.10 -6.64 -8.41
C GLY A 249 21.81 -5.14 -8.63
N ARG A 250 20.73 -4.80 -9.35
CA ARG A 250 20.36 -3.39 -9.62
C ARG A 250 19.64 -2.78 -8.43
N THR A 251 20.38 -2.18 -7.51
CA THR A 251 19.87 -1.59 -6.24
C THR A 251 19.74 -0.06 -6.28
N GLY A 252 20.02 0.58 -7.41
CA GLY A 252 20.01 2.04 -7.53
C GLY A 252 18.66 2.66 -7.15
N TRP A 253 18.69 3.65 -6.26
CA TRP A 253 17.53 4.43 -5.87
C TRP A 253 17.21 5.48 -6.93
N ALA A 254 16.19 5.24 -7.75
CA ALA A 254 15.61 6.26 -8.61
C ALA A 254 14.47 6.98 -7.87
N LYS A 255 14.75 8.17 -7.34
CA LYS A 255 13.73 9.03 -6.70
C LYS A 255 12.68 9.42 -7.76
N THR A 256 11.41 9.27 -7.44
CA THR A 256 10.32 9.76 -8.29
C THR A 256 10.24 11.28 -8.16
N ALA A 257 10.45 12.01 -9.25
CA ALA A 257 10.27 13.45 -9.27
C ALA A 257 8.79 13.79 -8.99
N ARG A 258 8.55 14.80 -8.15
CA ARG A 258 7.21 15.36 -7.94
C ARG A 258 6.85 16.23 -9.14
N GLU A 259 5.56 16.31 -9.44
CA GLU A 259 5.04 17.31 -10.38
C GLU A 259 5.02 18.67 -9.66
N THR A 260 5.32 19.75 -10.37
CA THR A 260 5.23 21.10 -9.81
C THR A 260 3.76 21.37 -9.51
N GLU A 261 3.44 21.65 -8.24
CA GLU A 261 2.09 22.08 -7.87
C GLU A 261 1.85 23.46 -8.48
N SER A 262 0.74 23.64 -9.21
CA SER A 262 0.28 24.96 -9.60
C SER A 262 -0.09 25.73 -8.32
N GLU A 263 0.16 27.04 -8.30
CA GLU A 263 -0.10 27.89 -7.11
C GLU A 263 -1.57 27.82 -6.61
N GLU A 264 -2.51 27.42 -7.47
CA GLU A 264 -3.93 27.20 -7.12
C GLU A 264 -4.22 25.93 -6.28
N GLU A 265 -3.29 24.97 -6.20
CA GLU A 265 -3.46 23.73 -5.42
C GLU A 265 -2.88 23.79 -4.00
N GLN A 266 -2.30 24.91 -3.59
CA GLN A 266 -1.87 25.06 -2.20
C GLN A 266 -3.11 25.15 -1.28
N PRO A 267 -3.34 24.18 -0.38
CA PRO A 267 -4.44 24.32 0.55
C PRO A 267 -4.22 25.57 1.39
N ALA A 268 -5.25 26.39 1.52
CA ALA A 268 -5.30 27.64 2.30
C ALA A 268 -4.92 27.48 3.82
N VAL A 269 -4.40 26.34 4.20
CA VAL A 269 -4.01 25.98 5.58
C VAL A 269 -2.74 26.70 6.04
N LEU A 270 -1.89 27.17 5.13
CA LEU A 270 -0.66 27.90 5.51
C LEU A 270 -0.90 29.38 5.79
N SER A 271 -2.00 29.97 5.31
CA SER A 271 -2.35 31.37 5.58
C SER A 271 -3.09 31.59 6.92
N ALA A 272 -3.51 30.52 7.59
CA ALA A 272 -4.27 30.58 8.84
C ALA A 272 -3.43 30.36 10.12
N LEU A 273 -2.10 30.27 10.01
CA LEU A 273 -1.25 30.26 11.19
C LEU A 273 -0.86 31.69 11.57
N PRO A 274 -1.38 32.27 12.67
CA PRO A 274 -0.92 33.57 13.15
C PRO A 274 0.53 33.39 13.64
N GLY A 275 1.50 33.99 12.93
CA GLY A 275 2.88 34.07 13.38
C GLY A 275 3.99 33.73 12.40
N ALA A 276 3.70 33.49 11.10
CA ALA A 276 4.75 33.17 10.12
C ALA A 276 5.42 34.39 9.45
N ALA A 277 5.17 35.60 9.95
CA ALA A 277 5.78 36.85 9.46
C ALA A 277 6.58 37.53 10.57
N ALA A 278 7.69 36.90 10.97
CA ALA A 278 8.75 37.60 11.70
C ALA A 278 10.08 36.90 11.34
N GLY A 279 10.89 37.63 10.55
CA GLY A 279 12.17 37.19 10.06
C GLY A 279 13.14 36.81 11.16
N VAL A 280 14.00 35.88 10.82
CA VAL A 280 15.27 35.65 11.53
C VAL A 280 16.36 36.25 10.67
N PRO A 281 17.26 37.07 11.25
CA PRO A 281 18.37 37.69 10.55
C PRO A 281 19.41 36.69 10.05
#